data_630320cb9b6bd62203dc6b6847dd9502
#
_entry.id   630320cb9b6bd62203dc6b6847dd9502
#
_cell.length_a   1.000
_cell.length_b   1.000
_cell.length_c   1.000
_cell.angle_alpha   90.00
_cell.angle_beta   90.00
_cell.angle_gamma   90.00
#
_symmetry.space_group_name_H-M   'P 1'
#
loop_
_entity.id
_entity.type
_entity.pdbx_description
1 polymer ?
#
loop_
_entity_poly.entity_id
_entity_poly.type
_entity_poly.pdbx_seq_one_letter_code
_entity_poly.pdbx_strand_id
1 'polypeptide(L)'
;MNKPTKKFNTNAIREGIHMTEEGEHSEAMFLTSSFVFKTAKQAADRFQNVEKGNVYSRFTNPSVRTFEERLASLEGAEQCVATSSGMSAMLSCFMSLCQPGDHIVVSRSIFGTSVQLFNNILKRWGLNITYVDLKKDLEWKSAITDKTKF
;
A
#
# COMPACT_ATOMS: atom_id res chain seq x y z
N MET A 1 25.29 -7.40 8.61
CA MET A 1 25.22 -8.82 8.18
C MET A 1 24.13 -8.93 7.11
N ASN A 2 24.51 -9.20 5.85
CA ASN A 2 23.51 -9.46 4.80
C ASN A 2 22.78 -10.77 5.15
N LYS A 3 21.47 -10.69 5.42
CA LYS A 3 20.63 -11.88 5.50
C LYS A 3 20.75 -12.62 4.15
N PRO A 4 20.93 -13.95 4.15
CA PRO A 4 20.94 -14.69 2.91
C PRO A 4 19.64 -14.43 2.16
N THR A 5 19.73 -14.05 0.88
CA THR A 5 18.57 -13.84 0.00
C THR A 5 17.81 -15.15 -0.12
N LYS A 6 16.66 -15.24 0.55
CA LYS A 6 15.75 -16.38 0.39
C LYS A 6 15.23 -16.40 -1.05
N LYS A 7 15.00 -17.61 -1.60
CA LYS A 7 14.37 -17.74 -2.92
C LYS A 7 12.94 -17.21 -2.90
N PHE A 8 12.45 -16.70 -4.03
CA PHE A 8 11.09 -16.15 -4.19
C PHE A 8 10.00 -17.04 -3.56
N ASN A 9 10.00 -18.34 -3.87
CA ASN A 9 9.02 -19.28 -3.32
C ASN A 9 9.09 -19.39 -1.78
N THR A 10 10.27 -19.26 -1.19
CA THR A 10 10.43 -19.27 0.26
C THR A 10 9.86 -17.99 0.86
N ASN A 11 10.10 -16.84 0.24
CA ASN A 11 9.52 -15.56 0.69
C ASN A 11 7.99 -15.57 0.58
N ALA A 12 7.44 -16.09 -0.52
CA ALA A 12 6.00 -16.20 -0.72
C ALA A 12 5.27 -16.98 0.39
N ILE A 13 5.97 -17.90 1.07
CA ILE A 13 5.38 -18.73 2.12
C ILE A 13 5.79 -18.26 3.52
N ARG A 14 7.01 -17.75 3.69
CA ARG A 14 7.63 -17.59 5.02
C ARG A 14 7.88 -16.14 5.44
N GLU A 15 7.87 -15.18 4.51
CA GLU A 15 8.10 -13.78 4.89
C GLU A 15 6.90 -13.20 5.62
N GLY A 16 7.16 -12.32 6.59
CA GLY A 16 6.13 -11.70 7.41
C GLY A 16 5.50 -12.59 8.48
N ILE A 17 5.92 -13.87 8.63
CA ILE A 17 5.43 -14.72 9.71
C ILE A 17 6.11 -14.33 11.03
N HIS A 18 5.31 -13.88 11.97
CA HIS A 18 5.70 -13.61 13.35
C HIS A 18 4.98 -14.61 14.24
N MET A 19 5.71 -15.68 14.64
CA MET A 19 5.18 -16.71 15.52
C MET A 19 4.77 -16.11 16.87
N THR A 20 3.65 -16.58 17.41
CA THR A 20 3.24 -16.28 18.79
C THR A 20 3.99 -17.14 19.79
N GLU A 21 3.67 -17.02 21.09
CA GLU A 21 4.23 -17.87 22.14
C GLU A 21 3.88 -19.36 21.96
N GLU A 22 2.83 -19.65 21.17
CA GLU A 22 2.41 -21.03 20.87
C GLU A 22 3.36 -21.74 19.85
N GLY A 23 4.18 -20.99 19.13
CA GLY A 23 5.17 -21.54 18.19
C GLY A 23 4.55 -22.18 16.95
N GLU A 24 3.43 -21.65 16.50
CA GLU A 24 2.69 -22.12 15.32
C GLU A 24 3.52 -22.06 14.04
N HIS A 25 3.31 -23.02 13.15
CA HIS A 25 4.08 -23.15 11.90
C HIS A 25 3.62 -22.18 10.79
N SER A 26 2.35 -21.81 10.77
CA SER A 26 1.74 -20.83 9.85
C SER A 26 1.33 -19.57 10.60
N GLU A 27 1.07 -18.49 9.87
CA GLU A 27 0.61 -17.25 10.48
C GLU A 27 -0.69 -17.41 11.26
N ALA A 28 -0.73 -16.88 12.48
CA ALA A 28 -1.94 -16.77 13.28
C ALA A 28 -2.87 -15.70 12.70
N MET A 29 -4.18 -15.94 12.79
CA MET A 29 -5.20 -15.00 12.31
C MET A 29 -5.79 -14.19 13.48
N PHE A 30 -5.59 -12.88 13.46
CA PHE A 30 -6.03 -11.96 14.51
C PHE A 30 -7.36 -11.28 14.13
N LEU A 31 -8.47 -11.95 14.43
CA LEU A 31 -9.84 -11.46 14.17
C LEU A 31 -10.33 -10.58 15.31
N THR A 32 -9.68 -9.43 15.51
CA THR A 32 -10.04 -8.49 16.55
C THR A 32 -10.02 -7.06 16.02
N SER A 33 -10.82 -6.18 16.61
CA SER A 33 -10.81 -4.74 16.30
C SER A 33 -9.83 -3.95 17.17
N SER A 34 -9.58 -4.40 18.42
CA SER A 34 -8.77 -3.68 19.39
C SER A 34 -7.86 -4.62 20.17
N PHE A 35 -6.86 -4.05 20.82
CA PHE A 35 -5.86 -4.77 21.61
C PHE A 35 -5.85 -4.24 23.05
N VAL A 36 -5.62 -5.13 24.00
CA VAL A 36 -5.59 -4.81 25.45
C VAL A 36 -4.24 -4.22 25.82
N PHE A 37 -4.27 -3.23 26.70
CA PHE A 37 -3.08 -2.62 27.30
C PHE A 37 -2.92 -3.06 28.75
N LYS A 38 -1.68 -3.24 29.18
CA LYS A 38 -1.36 -3.60 30.56
C LYS A 38 -1.61 -2.44 31.55
N THR A 39 -1.40 -1.20 31.09
CA THR A 39 -1.55 0.02 31.88
C THR A 39 -2.06 1.18 31.02
N ALA A 40 -2.66 2.19 31.66
CA ALA A 40 -3.04 3.43 30.98
C ALA A 40 -1.83 4.16 30.35
N LYS A 41 -0.66 4.08 31.00
CA LYS A 41 0.59 4.63 30.45
C LYS A 41 0.97 3.93 29.15
N GLN A 42 0.93 2.60 29.11
CA GLN A 42 1.21 1.83 27.91
C GLN A 42 0.26 2.21 26.76
N ALA A 43 -1.02 2.40 27.05
CA ALA A 43 -1.98 2.87 26.06
C ALA A 43 -1.56 4.23 25.49
N ALA A 44 -1.26 5.21 26.34
CA ALA A 44 -0.82 6.53 25.92
C ALA A 44 0.46 6.46 25.06
N ASP A 45 1.46 5.70 25.51
CA ASP A 45 2.73 5.55 24.83
C ASP A 45 2.57 4.94 23.42
N ARG A 46 1.68 3.94 23.27
CA ARG A 46 1.39 3.32 21.96
C ARG A 46 0.61 4.25 21.03
N PHE A 47 -0.38 4.98 21.54
CA PHE A 47 -1.10 5.98 20.73
C PHE A 47 -0.20 7.13 20.25
N GLN A 48 0.83 7.46 21.02
CA GLN A 48 1.83 8.48 20.68
C GLN A 48 3.01 7.93 19.86
N ASN A 49 3.02 6.63 19.51
CA ASN A 49 4.13 5.94 18.85
C ASN A 49 5.46 5.96 19.63
N VAL A 50 5.42 6.15 20.95
CA VAL A 50 6.58 6.05 21.85
C VAL A 50 6.93 4.58 22.12
N GLU A 51 5.93 3.75 22.35
CA GLU A 51 6.05 2.28 22.42
C GLU A 51 5.45 1.64 21.16
N LYS A 52 6.20 0.71 20.55
CA LYS A 52 5.69 -0.08 19.42
C LYS A 52 4.67 -1.10 19.91
N GLY A 53 3.58 -1.27 19.18
CA GLY A 53 2.56 -2.27 19.50
C GLY A 53 1.27 -2.05 18.75
N ASN A 54 0.36 -3.02 18.88
CA ASN A 54 -0.95 -2.91 18.26
C ASN A 54 -1.89 -2.10 19.15
N VAL A 55 -2.72 -1.28 18.53
CA VAL A 55 -3.69 -0.41 19.20
C VAL A 55 -5.10 -0.75 18.75
N TYR A 56 -5.34 -0.64 17.46
CA TYR A 56 -6.62 -0.88 16.83
C TYR A 56 -6.39 -1.36 15.40
N SER A 57 -7.16 -2.35 14.94
CA SER A 57 -6.90 -3.07 13.68
C SER A 57 -6.97 -2.19 12.42
N ARG A 58 -7.62 -1.03 12.46
CA ARG A 58 -7.57 -0.06 11.36
C ARG A 58 -6.17 0.54 11.17
N PHE A 59 -5.37 0.65 12.23
CA PHE A 59 -4.00 1.18 12.18
C PHE A 59 -2.96 0.07 12.10
N THR A 60 -3.12 -0.96 12.93
CA THR A 60 -2.16 -2.07 13.04
C THR A 60 -2.88 -3.36 13.39
N ASN A 61 -2.67 -4.39 12.57
CA ASN A 61 -3.15 -5.75 12.85
C ASN A 61 -2.08 -6.75 12.41
N PRO A 62 -1.71 -7.75 13.24
CA PRO A 62 -0.66 -8.70 12.87
C PRO A 62 -0.94 -9.46 11.57
N SER A 63 -2.20 -9.86 11.30
CA SER A 63 -2.56 -10.54 10.05
C SER A 63 -2.36 -9.64 8.82
N VAL A 64 -2.73 -8.36 8.91
CA VAL A 64 -2.51 -7.38 7.84
C VAL A 64 -1.03 -7.14 7.64
N ARG A 65 -0.27 -6.98 8.72
CA ARG A 65 1.18 -6.79 8.69
C ARG A 65 1.88 -7.96 7.99
N THR A 66 1.50 -9.21 8.29
CA THR A 66 2.04 -10.39 7.60
C THR A 66 1.88 -10.28 6.08
N PHE A 67 0.70 -9.86 5.62
CA PHE A 67 0.44 -9.64 4.19
C PHE A 67 1.33 -8.52 3.64
N GLU A 68 1.39 -7.38 4.31
CA GLU A 68 2.14 -6.20 3.87
C GLU A 68 3.65 -6.50 3.77
N GLU A 69 4.24 -7.12 4.79
CA GLU A 69 5.66 -7.49 4.81
C GLU A 69 5.98 -8.52 3.72
N ARG A 70 5.11 -9.51 3.54
CA ARG A 70 5.28 -10.53 2.51
C ARG A 70 5.22 -9.94 1.10
N LEU A 71 4.23 -9.12 0.83
CA LEU A 71 4.08 -8.48 -0.48
C LEU A 71 5.23 -7.52 -0.77
N ALA A 72 5.63 -6.69 0.20
CA ALA A 72 6.79 -5.81 0.07
C ALA A 72 8.06 -6.61 -0.27
N SER A 73 8.29 -7.74 0.41
CA SER A 73 9.44 -8.61 0.13
C SER A 73 9.41 -9.22 -1.27
N LEU A 74 8.24 -9.62 -1.77
CA LEU A 74 8.08 -10.20 -3.10
C LEU A 74 8.28 -9.19 -4.22
N GLU A 75 7.85 -7.96 -4.00
CA GLU A 75 7.97 -6.84 -4.94
C GLU A 75 9.33 -6.12 -4.83
N GLY A 76 10.18 -6.48 -3.86
CA GLY A 76 11.44 -5.80 -3.58
C GLY A 76 11.26 -4.38 -3.05
N ALA A 77 10.11 -4.09 -2.47
CA ALA A 77 9.76 -2.80 -1.88
C ALA A 77 10.19 -2.72 -0.41
N GLU A 78 10.37 -1.50 0.11
CA GLU A 78 10.67 -1.27 1.52
C GLU A 78 9.45 -1.50 2.41
N GLN A 79 8.28 -1.12 1.94
CA GLN A 79 7.01 -1.22 2.67
C GLN A 79 5.83 -1.46 1.72
N CYS A 80 4.76 -1.98 2.28
CA CYS A 80 3.47 -2.12 1.61
C CYS A 80 2.38 -1.63 2.56
N VAL A 81 1.32 -1.05 2.02
CA VAL A 81 0.12 -0.67 2.74
C VAL A 81 -1.08 -1.40 2.13
N ALA A 82 -1.72 -2.23 2.93
CA ALA A 82 -2.91 -2.95 2.50
C ALA A 82 -4.14 -2.04 2.55
N THR A 83 -5.00 -2.16 1.55
CA THR A 83 -6.29 -1.47 1.48
C THR A 83 -7.42 -2.45 1.24
N SER A 84 -8.66 -2.02 1.45
CA SER A 84 -9.85 -2.89 1.31
C SER A 84 -10.15 -3.30 -0.14
N SER A 85 -9.54 -2.67 -1.12
CA SER A 85 -9.72 -2.99 -2.54
C SER A 85 -8.60 -2.39 -3.39
N GLY A 86 -8.39 -2.93 -4.60
CA GLY A 86 -7.46 -2.35 -5.57
C GLY A 86 -7.81 -0.92 -5.97
N MET A 87 -9.10 -0.56 -6.01
CA MET A 87 -9.52 0.82 -6.29
C MET A 87 -9.17 1.76 -5.14
N SER A 88 -9.26 1.31 -3.88
CA SER A 88 -8.76 2.06 -2.72
C SER A 88 -7.24 2.23 -2.78
N ALA A 89 -6.51 1.20 -3.19
CA ALA A 89 -5.06 1.30 -3.37
C ALA A 89 -4.69 2.37 -4.41
N MET A 90 -5.35 2.35 -5.58
CA MET A 90 -5.14 3.36 -6.61
C MET A 90 -5.47 4.77 -6.11
N LEU A 91 -6.64 4.95 -5.50
CA LEU A 91 -7.03 6.26 -4.96
C LEU A 91 -6.00 6.75 -3.93
N SER A 92 -5.61 5.91 -2.99
CA SER A 92 -4.64 6.26 -1.94
C SER A 92 -3.27 6.63 -2.54
N CYS A 93 -2.82 5.89 -3.56
CA CYS A 93 -1.57 6.18 -4.26
C CYS A 93 -1.58 7.59 -4.85
N PHE A 94 -2.59 7.93 -5.66
CA PHE A 94 -2.65 9.26 -6.30
C PHE A 94 -2.87 10.39 -5.29
N MET A 95 -3.73 10.19 -4.29
CA MET A 95 -3.98 11.20 -3.25
C MET A 95 -2.76 11.45 -2.35
N SER A 96 -1.87 10.46 -2.19
CA SER A 96 -0.66 10.58 -1.37
C SER A 96 0.51 11.22 -2.12
N LEU A 97 0.61 11.01 -3.43
CA LEU A 97 1.78 11.38 -4.23
C LEU A 97 1.55 12.58 -5.14
N CYS A 98 0.29 12.94 -5.39
CA CYS A 98 -0.11 14.10 -6.20
C CYS A 98 -0.80 15.16 -5.35
N GLN A 99 -0.86 16.36 -5.91
CA GLN A 99 -1.64 17.48 -5.39
C GLN A 99 -2.47 18.12 -6.52
N PRO A 100 -3.50 18.94 -6.20
CA PRO A 100 -4.22 19.69 -7.23
C PRO A 100 -3.29 20.52 -8.11
N GLY A 101 -3.45 20.39 -9.43
CA GLY A 101 -2.59 21.01 -10.44
C GLY A 101 -1.50 20.12 -11.00
N ASP A 102 -1.16 19.01 -10.34
CA ASP A 102 -0.25 18.01 -10.90
C ASP A 102 -0.84 17.32 -12.12
N HIS A 103 0.01 16.68 -12.92
CA HIS A 103 -0.34 16.02 -14.16
C HIS A 103 0.06 14.54 -14.12
N ILE A 104 -0.79 13.69 -14.71
CA ILE A 104 -0.50 12.28 -14.95
C ILE A 104 -0.77 11.89 -16.40
N VAL A 105 -0.01 10.92 -16.90
CA VAL A 105 -0.21 10.31 -18.22
C VAL A 105 -0.73 8.90 -18.04
N VAL A 106 -1.82 8.57 -18.69
CA VAL A 106 -2.56 7.32 -18.48
C VAL A 106 -2.85 6.64 -19.82
N SER A 107 -2.65 5.34 -19.90
CA SER A 107 -3.08 4.57 -21.06
C SER A 107 -4.60 4.60 -21.21
N ARG A 108 -5.11 4.74 -22.44
CA ARG A 108 -6.52 4.53 -22.77
C ARG A 108 -6.99 3.09 -22.57
N SER A 109 -6.04 2.15 -22.47
CA SER A 109 -6.33 0.71 -22.35
C SER A 109 -6.44 0.24 -20.90
N ILE A 110 -6.54 1.14 -19.92
CA ILE A 110 -6.74 0.78 -18.52
C ILE A 110 -8.17 0.28 -18.25
N PHE A 111 -8.33 -0.40 -17.12
CA PHE A 111 -9.62 -0.90 -16.66
C PHE A 111 -10.66 0.23 -16.53
N GLY A 112 -11.88 -0.01 -17.01
CA GLY A 112 -12.93 1.02 -17.09
C GLY A 112 -13.27 1.71 -15.77
N THR A 113 -13.26 0.98 -14.64
CA THR A 113 -13.49 1.58 -13.32
C THR A 113 -12.35 2.54 -12.92
N SER A 114 -11.12 2.27 -13.37
CA SER A 114 -10.00 3.21 -13.16
C SER A 114 -10.21 4.51 -13.96
N VAL A 115 -10.75 4.41 -15.17
CA VAL A 115 -11.14 5.60 -15.96
C VAL A 115 -12.19 6.43 -15.21
N GLN A 116 -13.18 5.77 -14.58
CA GLN A 116 -14.19 6.46 -13.77
C GLN A 116 -13.57 7.14 -12.55
N LEU A 117 -12.66 6.48 -11.85
CA LEU A 117 -11.90 7.07 -10.74
C LEU A 117 -11.17 8.34 -11.18
N PHE A 118 -10.46 8.27 -12.29
CA PHE A 118 -9.70 9.41 -12.81
C PHE A 118 -10.61 10.57 -13.24
N ASN A 119 -11.63 10.30 -14.03
CA ASN A 119 -12.48 11.35 -14.59
C ASN A 119 -13.44 11.96 -13.56
N ASN A 120 -14.03 11.14 -12.68
CA ASN A 120 -15.11 11.59 -11.80
C ASN A 120 -14.62 12.02 -10.41
N ILE A 121 -13.44 11.54 -9.99
CA ILE A 121 -12.89 11.84 -8.65
C ILE A 121 -11.60 12.66 -8.77
N LEU A 122 -10.53 12.09 -9.33
CA LEU A 122 -9.22 12.74 -9.33
C LEU A 122 -9.16 14.00 -10.18
N LYS A 123 -9.82 14.02 -11.34
CA LYS A 123 -9.92 15.22 -12.16
C LYS A 123 -10.72 16.33 -11.44
N ARG A 124 -11.80 15.98 -10.75
CA ARG A 124 -12.59 16.94 -9.95
C ARG A 124 -11.82 17.44 -8.73
N TRP A 125 -10.94 16.63 -8.17
CA TRP A 125 -10.03 17.03 -7.10
C TRP A 125 -8.93 18.00 -7.59
N GLY A 126 -8.71 18.10 -8.91
CA GLY A 126 -7.78 19.04 -9.52
C GLY A 126 -6.59 18.42 -10.22
N LEU A 127 -6.56 17.09 -10.40
CA LEU A 127 -5.50 16.41 -11.13
C LEU A 127 -5.72 16.57 -12.65
N ASN A 128 -4.68 16.93 -13.39
CA ASN A 128 -4.69 16.99 -14.84
C ASN A 128 -4.34 15.62 -15.41
N ILE A 129 -5.13 15.14 -16.38
CA ILE A 129 -4.99 13.76 -16.89
C ILE A 129 -4.91 13.80 -18.43
N THR A 130 -3.84 13.24 -18.97
CA THR A 130 -3.68 13.03 -20.41
C THR A 130 -3.75 11.54 -20.71
N TYR A 131 -4.69 11.14 -21.58
CA TYR A 131 -4.85 9.77 -22.05
C TYR A 131 -4.10 9.56 -23.37
N VAL A 132 -3.27 8.51 -23.43
CA VAL A 132 -2.45 8.15 -24.57
C VAL A 132 -2.72 6.72 -25.04
N ASP A 133 -2.40 6.41 -26.28
CA ASP A 133 -2.46 5.04 -26.80
C ASP A 133 -1.29 4.23 -26.24
N LEU A 134 -1.58 3.05 -25.67
CA LEU A 134 -0.58 2.17 -25.07
C LEU A 134 0.56 1.82 -26.04
N LYS A 135 0.28 1.71 -27.32
CA LYS A 135 1.21 1.24 -28.37
C LYS A 135 1.96 2.35 -29.07
N LYS A 136 1.73 3.61 -28.72
CA LYS A 136 2.32 4.77 -29.42
C LYS A 136 3.32 5.50 -28.53
N ASP A 137 4.58 5.09 -28.57
CA ASP A 137 5.66 5.67 -27.76
C ASP A 137 5.79 7.19 -27.90
N LEU A 138 5.53 7.74 -29.09
CA LEU A 138 5.58 9.19 -29.32
C LEU A 138 4.48 9.94 -28.57
N GLU A 139 3.28 9.36 -28.41
CA GLU A 139 2.21 9.97 -27.61
C GLU A 139 2.61 10.05 -26.13
N TRP A 140 3.26 9.00 -25.59
CA TRP A 140 3.76 9.00 -24.21
C TRP A 140 4.80 10.12 -23.99
N LYS A 141 5.80 10.20 -24.87
CA LYS A 141 6.86 11.21 -24.78
C LYS A 141 6.31 12.63 -24.88
N SER A 142 5.38 12.87 -25.80
CA SER A 142 4.80 14.20 -26.02
C SER A 142 3.81 14.63 -24.93
N ALA A 143 3.22 13.66 -24.20
CA ALA A 143 2.29 13.94 -23.12
C ALA A 143 2.99 14.35 -21.80
N ILE A 144 4.27 14.03 -21.64
CA ILE A 144 5.04 14.37 -20.42
C ILE A 144 5.31 15.88 -20.39
N THR A 145 5.02 16.48 -19.24
CA THR A 145 5.26 17.91 -18.95
C THR A 145 6.06 18.04 -17.65
N ASP A 146 6.50 19.25 -17.32
CA ASP A 146 7.20 19.54 -16.05
C ASP A 146 6.32 19.27 -14.81
N LYS A 147 5.00 19.20 -14.98
CA LYS A 147 4.04 18.89 -13.92
C LYS A 147 3.67 17.41 -13.85
N THR A 148 4.21 16.58 -14.72
CA THR A 148 3.92 15.15 -14.76
C THR A 148 4.56 14.44 -13.56
N LYS A 149 3.75 13.75 -12.77
CA LYS A 149 4.16 12.96 -11.58
C LYS A 149 4.14 11.46 -11.87
N PHE A 150 3.24 10.99 -12.73
CA PHE A 150 3.08 9.59 -13.14
C PHE A 150 2.85 9.49 -14.64
#